data_b3d92224ca967b2a2d9662927a7ee1de
#
_entry.id   b3d92224ca967b2a2d9662927a7ee1de
#
_cell.length_a   1.000
_cell.length_b   1.000
_cell.length_c   1.000
_cell.angle_alpha   90.00
_cell.angle_beta   90.00
_cell.angle_gamma   90.00
#
_symmetry.space_group_name_H-M   'P 1'
#
loop_
_entity.id
_entity.type
_entity.pdbx_description
1 polymer ?
#
loop_
_entity_poly.entity_id
_entity_poly.type
_entity_poly.pdbx_seq_one_letter_code
_entity_poly.pdbx_strand_id
1 'polypeptide(L)'
;MKIAIIENNIITAHGEHTEVFPNVSFPKEGLDLMWAQERNAYQIQSDKVHSQTEKLTSVEPYIENGVVFDVIVEVKTQDELDAEKTQKANEVRYKRNALLTQSDWTQLADAPVDNLTWAVYRQALRDITLQAGFPFDVIFPVIP
;
A
#
# COMPACT_ATOMS: atom_id res chain seq x y z
N MET A 1 -8.80 15.20 8.88
CA MET A 1 -8.34 14.30 9.98
C MET A 1 -9.54 13.80 10.74
N LYS A 2 -9.69 12.47 10.81
CA LYS A 2 -10.78 11.86 11.56
C LYS A 2 -10.52 11.92 13.06
N ILE A 3 -11.55 12.23 13.83
CA ILE A 3 -11.54 12.30 15.29
C ILE A 3 -12.77 11.64 15.89
N ALA A 4 -12.66 11.28 17.15
CA ALA A 4 -13.80 10.83 17.96
C ALA A 4 -13.86 11.61 19.28
N ILE A 5 -15.05 11.97 19.72
CA ILE A 5 -15.30 12.51 21.06
C ILE A 5 -15.58 11.35 22.00
N ILE A 6 -14.88 11.33 23.13
CA ILE A 6 -15.00 10.29 24.15
C ILE A 6 -15.54 10.90 25.45
N GLU A 7 -16.67 10.39 25.93
CA GLU A 7 -17.23 10.72 27.22
C GLU A 7 -17.47 9.44 28.02
N ASN A 8 -16.96 9.38 29.24
CA ASN A 8 -17.10 8.19 30.11
C ASN A 8 -16.67 6.87 29.43
N ASN A 9 -15.58 6.91 28.63
CA ASN A 9 -15.06 5.77 27.84
C ASN A 9 -16.03 5.27 26.75
N ILE A 10 -16.93 6.13 26.29
CA ILE A 10 -17.87 5.86 25.20
C ILE A 10 -17.64 6.88 24.10
N ILE A 11 -17.62 6.44 22.84
CA ILE A 11 -17.57 7.34 21.69
C ILE A 11 -18.97 7.93 21.48
N THR A 12 -19.08 9.26 21.64
CA THR A 12 -20.35 9.99 21.51
C THR A 12 -20.53 10.65 20.16
N ALA A 13 -19.42 10.95 19.46
CA ALA A 13 -19.40 11.45 18.09
C ALA A 13 -18.08 11.08 17.41
N HIS A 14 -18.10 10.89 16.10
CA HIS A 14 -16.90 10.67 15.29
C HIS A 14 -17.11 11.16 13.86
N GLY A 15 -16.02 11.46 13.15
CA GLY A 15 -16.03 11.93 11.77
C GLY A 15 -14.83 12.80 11.45
N GLU A 16 -14.90 13.53 10.34
CA GLU A 16 -13.90 14.56 10.05
C GLU A 16 -14.01 15.68 11.08
N HIS A 17 -12.87 16.23 11.53
CA HIS A 17 -12.84 17.27 12.57
C HIS A 17 -13.69 18.49 12.24
N THR A 18 -13.86 18.83 10.95
CA THR A 18 -14.74 19.91 10.47
C THR A 18 -16.23 19.58 10.59
N GLU A 19 -16.58 18.29 10.60
CA GLU A 19 -17.95 17.81 10.78
C GLU A 19 -18.29 17.71 12.26
N VAL A 20 -17.36 17.24 13.07
CA VAL A 20 -17.52 17.12 14.53
C VAL A 20 -17.56 18.50 15.20
N PHE A 21 -16.82 19.47 14.66
CA PHE A 21 -16.81 20.87 15.15
C PHE A 21 -17.20 21.86 14.03
N PRO A 22 -18.46 21.88 13.58
CA PRO A 22 -18.86 22.62 12.38
C PRO A 22 -18.77 24.17 12.53
N ASN A 23 -18.71 24.67 13.76
CA ASN A 23 -18.65 26.12 14.04
C ASN A 23 -17.23 26.60 14.42
N VAL A 24 -16.20 25.76 14.20
CA VAL A 24 -14.81 26.08 14.51
C VAL A 24 -14.03 26.29 13.20
N SER A 25 -13.32 27.41 13.12
CA SER A 25 -12.39 27.67 12.04
C SER A 25 -11.02 27.10 12.40
N PHE A 26 -10.51 26.20 11.59
CA PHE A 26 -9.20 25.57 11.78
C PHE A 26 -8.13 26.29 10.94
N PRO A 27 -6.88 26.40 11.44
CA PRO A 27 -5.76 26.91 10.66
C PRO A 27 -5.44 25.97 9.49
N LYS A 28 -4.63 26.45 8.52
CA LYS A 28 -4.22 25.65 7.35
C LYS A 28 -3.44 24.38 7.72
N GLU A 29 -2.76 24.42 8.84
CA GLU A 29 -2.00 23.30 9.41
C GLU A 29 -2.90 22.18 9.95
N GLY A 30 -4.21 22.44 10.08
CA GLY A 30 -5.20 21.49 10.54
C GLY A 30 -5.58 21.63 12.00
N LEU A 31 -6.07 20.54 12.61
CA LEU A 31 -6.51 20.49 14.00
C LEU A 31 -5.32 20.42 14.97
N ASP A 32 -5.27 21.32 15.94
CA ASP A 32 -4.38 21.19 17.09
C ASP A 32 -4.86 20.07 18.01
N LEU A 33 -4.01 19.08 18.22
CA LEU A 33 -4.35 17.90 19.02
C LEU A 33 -4.49 18.21 20.52
N MET A 34 -3.76 19.20 21.06
CA MET A 34 -3.92 19.63 22.46
C MET A 34 -5.28 20.30 22.64
N TRP A 35 -5.64 21.21 21.73
CA TRP A 35 -6.97 21.85 21.72
C TRP A 35 -8.10 20.82 21.63
N ALA A 36 -7.91 19.77 20.82
CA ALA A 36 -8.88 18.69 20.67
C ALA A 36 -9.03 17.85 21.97
N GLN A 37 -7.91 17.48 22.60
CA GLN A 37 -7.91 16.70 23.84
C GLN A 37 -8.59 17.43 25.01
N GLU A 38 -8.45 18.75 25.10
CA GLU A 38 -9.19 19.56 26.09
C GLU A 38 -10.73 19.46 25.93
N ARG A 39 -11.19 18.99 24.76
CA ARG A 39 -12.59 18.77 24.39
C ARG A 39 -12.97 17.30 24.28
N ASN A 40 -12.15 16.44 24.89
CA ASN A 40 -12.30 14.99 24.84
C ASN A 40 -12.33 14.43 23.40
N ALA A 41 -11.73 15.13 22.45
CA ALA A 41 -11.61 14.70 21.06
C ALA A 41 -10.24 14.09 20.80
N TYR A 42 -10.21 12.88 20.29
CA TYR A 42 -9.01 12.07 20.04
C TYR A 42 -8.93 11.69 18.57
N GLN A 43 -7.71 11.67 18.05
CA GLN A 43 -7.48 11.22 16.66
C GLN A 43 -7.85 9.75 16.52
N ILE A 44 -8.58 9.42 15.45
CA ILE A 44 -8.86 8.03 15.08
C ILE A 44 -7.65 7.48 14.32
N GLN A 45 -7.14 6.34 14.75
CA GLN A 45 -6.08 5.61 14.08
C GLN A 45 -6.72 4.67 13.04
N SER A 46 -6.36 4.86 11.79
CA SER A 46 -6.82 4.03 10.66
C SER A 46 -5.74 3.05 10.20
N ASP A 47 -4.78 2.75 11.06
CA ASP A 47 -3.69 1.80 10.81
C ASP A 47 -3.37 0.98 12.06
N LYS A 48 -3.05 -0.28 11.86
CA LYS A 48 -2.56 -1.21 12.88
C LYS A 48 -1.44 -2.06 12.28
N VAL A 49 -0.49 -2.46 13.14
CA VAL A 49 0.56 -3.41 12.72
C VAL A 49 -0.10 -4.72 12.30
N HIS A 50 0.21 -5.17 11.11
CA HIS A 50 -0.30 -6.42 10.53
C HIS A 50 0.76 -7.09 9.65
N SER A 51 0.62 -8.38 9.43
CA SER A 51 1.51 -9.19 8.57
C SER A 51 1.05 -9.16 7.10
N GLN A 52 1.85 -9.77 6.21
CA GLN A 52 1.47 -9.90 4.79
C GLN A 52 0.24 -10.79 4.58
N THR A 53 -0.05 -11.70 5.51
CA THR A 53 -1.21 -12.59 5.47
C THR A 53 -2.45 -12.00 6.12
N GLU A 54 -2.36 -10.76 6.60
CA GLU A 54 -3.43 -10.03 7.25
C GLU A 54 -3.81 -8.79 6.45
N LYS A 55 -5.00 -8.28 6.70
CA LYS A 55 -5.54 -7.05 6.11
C LYS A 55 -6.17 -6.17 7.18
N LEU A 56 -6.24 -4.87 6.89
CA LEU A 56 -7.03 -3.94 7.69
C LEU A 56 -8.45 -3.87 7.13
N THR A 57 -9.42 -4.08 7.98
CA THR A 57 -10.84 -3.94 7.65
C THR A 57 -11.40 -2.75 8.41
N SER A 58 -12.05 -1.81 7.69
CA SER A 58 -12.70 -0.65 8.29
C SER A 58 -13.94 -1.09 9.10
N VAL A 59 -14.06 -0.55 10.31
CA VAL A 59 -15.18 -0.78 11.23
C VAL A 59 -15.62 0.54 11.84
N GLU A 60 -16.76 0.55 12.54
CA GLU A 60 -17.12 1.68 13.38
C GLU A 60 -16.06 1.95 14.44
N PRO A 61 -15.75 3.21 14.75
CA PRO A 61 -14.71 3.54 15.72
C PRO A 61 -14.93 2.90 17.07
N TYR A 62 -13.88 2.35 17.65
CA TYR A 62 -13.86 1.72 18.97
C TYR A 62 -12.61 2.09 19.76
N ILE A 63 -12.64 1.88 21.07
CA ILE A 63 -11.54 2.19 21.98
C ILE A 63 -10.81 0.89 22.33
N GLU A 64 -9.50 0.85 22.12
CA GLU A 64 -8.63 -0.24 22.53
C GLU A 64 -7.36 0.32 23.18
N ASN A 65 -7.10 -0.07 24.43
CA ASN A 65 -5.93 0.40 25.21
C ASN A 65 -5.78 1.93 25.26
N GLY A 66 -6.91 2.67 25.32
CA GLY A 66 -6.91 4.14 25.38
C GLY A 66 -6.68 4.83 24.02
N VAL A 67 -6.63 4.08 22.94
CA VAL A 67 -6.51 4.59 21.55
C VAL A 67 -7.81 4.30 20.80
N VAL A 68 -8.24 5.24 19.95
CA VAL A 68 -9.41 5.06 19.08
C VAL A 68 -8.97 4.53 17.73
N PHE A 69 -9.55 3.42 17.31
CA PHE A 69 -9.33 2.80 15.99
C PHE A 69 -10.64 2.73 15.20
N ASP A 70 -10.54 2.84 13.87
CA ASP A 70 -11.62 2.54 12.92
C ASP A 70 -11.27 1.35 12.01
N VAL A 71 -10.28 0.56 12.41
CA VAL A 71 -9.82 -0.63 11.69
C VAL A 71 -9.57 -1.79 12.64
N ILE A 72 -9.83 -3.00 12.17
CA ILE A 72 -9.41 -4.26 12.79
C ILE A 72 -8.45 -5.00 11.87
N VAL A 73 -7.62 -5.86 12.46
CA VAL A 73 -6.74 -6.77 11.71
C VAL A 73 -7.46 -8.09 11.51
N GLU A 74 -7.60 -8.50 10.26
CA GLU A 74 -8.20 -9.79 9.88
C GLU A 74 -7.23 -10.62 9.04
N VAL A 75 -7.27 -11.93 9.20
CA VAL A 75 -6.50 -12.84 8.35
C VAL A 75 -7.13 -12.87 6.96
N LYS A 76 -6.32 -12.69 5.91
CA LYS A 76 -6.77 -12.82 4.52
C LYS A 76 -7.24 -14.24 4.25
N THR A 77 -8.30 -14.38 3.49
CA THR A 77 -8.74 -15.69 2.98
C THR A 77 -7.73 -16.22 1.94
N GLN A 78 -7.77 -17.52 1.66
CA GLN A 78 -6.92 -18.14 0.64
C GLN A 78 -7.19 -17.51 -0.74
N ASP A 79 -8.45 -17.22 -1.07
CA ASP A 79 -8.82 -16.57 -2.34
C ASP A 79 -8.22 -15.16 -2.47
N GLU A 80 -8.17 -14.38 -1.38
CA GLU A 80 -7.54 -13.06 -1.36
C GLU A 80 -6.02 -13.16 -1.57
N LEU A 81 -5.37 -14.13 -0.94
CA LEU A 81 -3.94 -14.38 -1.11
C LEU A 81 -3.61 -14.82 -2.53
N ASP A 82 -4.42 -15.68 -3.13
CA ASP A 82 -4.25 -16.15 -4.51
C ASP A 82 -4.53 -15.04 -5.54
N ALA A 83 -5.51 -14.19 -5.27
CA ALA A 83 -5.78 -12.99 -6.08
C ALA A 83 -4.61 -12.01 -6.05
N GLU A 84 -4.07 -11.71 -4.87
CA GLU A 84 -2.90 -10.84 -4.70
C GLU A 84 -1.66 -11.40 -5.41
N LYS A 85 -1.39 -12.70 -5.25
CA LYS A 85 -0.31 -13.39 -5.96
C LYS A 85 -0.46 -13.31 -7.47
N THR A 86 -1.68 -13.50 -7.97
CA THR A 86 -1.99 -13.40 -9.39
C THR A 86 -1.79 -11.99 -9.92
N GLN A 87 -2.26 -10.99 -9.19
CA GLN A 87 -2.08 -9.58 -9.52
C GLN A 87 -0.58 -9.24 -9.60
N LYS A 88 0.20 -9.58 -8.58
CA LYS A 88 1.64 -9.35 -8.55
C LYS A 88 2.37 -10.03 -9.71
N ALA A 89 2.01 -11.29 -10.02
CA ALA A 89 2.57 -12.01 -11.16
C ALA A 89 2.28 -11.30 -12.49
N ASN A 90 1.10 -10.72 -12.66
CA ASN A 90 0.72 -9.97 -13.86
C ASN A 90 1.48 -8.64 -13.94
N GLU A 91 1.67 -7.91 -12.83
CA GLU A 91 2.48 -6.70 -12.77
C GLU A 91 3.92 -6.96 -13.22
N VAL A 92 4.55 -8.03 -12.68
CA VAL A 92 5.91 -8.43 -13.07
C VAL A 92 6.00 -8.79 -14.55
N ARG A 93 5.03 -9.58 -15.06
CA ARG A 93 4.98 -9.96 -16.47
C ARG A 93 4.79 -8.76 -17.39
N TYR A 94 3.93 -7.82 -17.02
CA TYR A 94 3.70 -6.58 -17.77
C TYR A 94 5.00 -5.77 -17.88
N LYS A 95 5.68 -5.53 -16.75
CA LYS A 95 6.97 -4.81 -16.73
C LYS A 95 8.02 -5.52 -17.56
N ARG A 96 8.16 -6.85 -17.41
CA ARG A 96 9.07 -7.66 -18.23
C ARG A 96 8.79 -7.52 -19.74
N ASN A 97 7.54 -7.64 -20.14
CA ASN A 97 7.14 -7.55 -21.55
C ASN A 97 7.46 -6.17 -22.12
N ALA A 98 7.21 -5.09 -21.36
CA ALA A 98 7.59 -3.73 -21.76
C ALA A 98 9.10 -3.61 -22.00
N LEU A 99 9.94 -4.14 -21.11
CA LEU A 99 11.41 -4.13 -21.27
C LEU A 99 11.88 -4.98 -22.45
N LEU A 100 11.24 -6.13 -22.69
CA LEU A 100 11.53 -6.95 -23.88
C LEU A 100 11.21 -6.19 -25.16
N THR A 101 10.04 -5.56 -25.25
CA THR A 101 9.62 -4.73 -26.42
C THR A 101 10.56 -3.55 -26.61
N GLN A 102 10.93 -2.84 -25.56
CA GLN A 102 11.88 -1.71 -25.63
C GLN A 102 13.26 -2.12 -26.12
N SER A 103 13.65 -3.37 -25.94
CA SER A 103 14.95 -3.91 -26.37
C SER A 103 14.88 -4.73 -27.66
N ASP A 104 13.75 -4.85 -28.36
CA ASP A 104 13.63 -5.67 -29.58
C ASP A 104 14.56 -5.20 -30.71
N TRP A 105 14.73 -3.90 -30.85
CA TRP A 105 15.62 -3.30 -31.86
C TRP A 105 17.09 -3.74 -31.70
N THR A 106 17.54 -4.09 -30.49
CA THR A 106 18.91 -4.53 -30.23
C THR A 106 19.24 -5.90 -30.85
N GLN A 107 18.24 -6.61 -31.32
CA GLN A 107 18.38 -7.92 -31.97
C GLN A 107 18.49 -7.86 -33.50
N LEU A 108 18.42 -6.64 -34.06
CA LEU A 108 18.65 -6.45 -35.49
C LEU A 108 20.13 -6.65 -35.84
N ALA A 109 20.40 -7.21 -37.02
CA ALA A 109 21.79 -7.55 -37.43
C ALA A 109 22.70 -6.30 -37.58
N ASP A 110 22.08 -5.14 -37.85
CA ASP A 110 22.74 -3.84 -38.03
C ASP A 110 22.59 -2.91 -36.82
N ALA A 111 22.12 -3.41 -35.68
CA ALA A 111 22.00 -2.62 -34.46
C ALA A 111 23.40 -2.20 -33.97
N PRO A 112 23.64 -0.91 -33.67
CA PRO A 112 24.96 -0.40 -33.24
C PRO A 112 25.23 -0.67 -31.76
N VAL A 113 25.05 -1.93 -31.32
CA VAL A 113 25.19 -2.36 -29.90
C VAL A 113 25.86 -3.73 -29.82
N ASP A 114 26.37 -4.10 -28.65
CA ASP A 114 26.85 -5.45 -28.39
C ASP A 114 25.66 -6.42 -28.25
N ASN A 115 25.36 -7.13 -29.32
CA ASN A 115 24.26 -8.08 -29.40
C ASN A 115 24.35 -9.20 -28.36
N LEU A 116 25.55 -9.62 -27.95
CA LEU A 116 25.71 -10.67 -26.94
C LEU A 116 25.29 -10.19 -25.56
N THR A 117 25.72 -9.02 -25.15
CA THR A 117 25.34 -8.41 -23.87
C THR A 117 23.82 -8.20 -23.78
N TRP A 118 23.22 -7.69 -24.87
CA TRP A 118 21.76 -7.52 -24.93
C TRP A 118 21.00 -8.86 -24.96
N ALA A 119 21.55 -9.90 -25.58
CA ALA A 119 20.94 -11.24 -25.56
C ALA A 119 20.90 -11.80 -24.12
N VAL A 120 21.97 -11.64 -23.34
CA VAL A 120 22.03 -12.04 -21.93
C VAL A 120 21.01 -11.30 -21.10
N TYR A 121 20.92 -9.97 -21.25
CA TYR A 121 19.91 -9.15 -20.59
C TYR A 121 18.47 -9.64 -20.89
N ARG A 122 18.17 -9.86 -22.15
CA ARG A 122 16.86 -10.32 -22.60
C ARG A 122 16.54 -11.73 -22.12
N GLN A 123 17.55 -12.62 -22.03
CA GLN A 123 17.36 -13.94 -21.44
C GLN A 123 17.03 -13.84 -19.94
N ALA A 124 17.77 -13.01 -19.19
CA ALA A 124 17.48 -12.75 -17.79
C ALA A 124 16.06 -12.20 -17.57
N LEU A 125 15.54 -11.36 -18.48
CA LEU A 125 14.13 -10.92 -18.46
C LEU A 125 13.15 -12.08 -18.68
N ARG A 126 13.44 -13.01 -19.61
CA ARG A 126 12.56 -14.19 -19.83
C ARG A 126 12.51 -15.09 -18.61
N ASP A 127 13.63 -15.23 -17.92
CA ASP A 127 13.80 -16.12 -16.78
C ASP A 127 13.28 -15.51 -15.45
N ILE A 128 12.79 -14.27 -15.47
CA ILE A 128 12.38 -13.54 -14.26
C ILE A 128 11.31 -14.28 -13.45
N THR A 129 10.45 -15.02 -14.13
CA THR A 129 9.39 -15.81 -13.48
C THR A 129 9.89 -17.12 -12.83
N LEU A 130 11.16 -17.47 -13.04
CA LEU A 130 11.83 -18.63 -12.46
C LEU A 130 12.55 -18.28 -11.15
N GLN A 131 12.63 -17.00 -10.79
CA GLN A 131 13.23 -16.58 -9.53
C GLN A 131 12.45 -17.11 -8.33
N ALA A 132 13.15 -17.55 -7.29
CA ALA A 132 12.54 -18.14 -6.09
C ALA A 132 11.56 -17.18 -5.38
N GLY A 133 11.81 -15.86 -5.47
CA GLY A 133 10.96 -14.82 -4.89
C GLY A 133 9.75 -14.42 -5.74
N PHE A 134 9.57 -15.01 -6.93
CA PHE A 134 8.45 -14.65 -7.80
C PHE A 134 7.10 -15.01 -7.15
N PRO A 135 6.10 -14.13 -7.19
CA PRO A 135 6.07 -12.82 -7.85
C PRO A 135 6.40 -11.62 -6.94
N PHE A 136 6.65 -11.83 -5.63
CA PHE A 136 6.71 -10.75 -4.64
C PHE A 136 8.09 -10.11 -4.52
N ASP A 137 9.14 -10.92 -4.59
CA ASP A 137 10.54 -10.49 -4.47
C ASP A 137 11.30 -10.85 -5.74
N VAL A 138 11.30 -9.92 -6.70
CA VAL A 138 11.84 -10.13 -8.04
C VAL A 138 12.92 -9.10 -8.36
N ILE A 139 14.09 -9.56 -8.77
CA ILE A 139 15.21 -8.72 -9.20
C ILE A 139 15.20 -8.60 -10.73
N PHE A 140 14.96 -7.39 -11.23
CA PHE A 140 15.08 -7.10 -12.66
C PHE A 140 16.55 -6.91 -13.06
N PRO A 141 16.98 -7.42 -14.23
CA PRO A 141 18.32 -7.20 -14.72
C PRO A 141 18.57 -5.73 -15.04
N VAL A 142 19.82 -5.29 -14.89
CA VAL A 142 20.25 -3.94 -15.25
C VAL A 142 20.37 -3.85 -16.78
N ILE A 143 19.89 -2.75 -17.34
CA ILE A 143 20.01 -2.46 -18.79
C ILE A 143 21.48 -2.27 -19.15
N PRO A 144 21.99 -2.91 -20.19
CA PRO A 144 23.37 -2.76 -20.66
C PRO A 144 23.72 -1.35 -21.13
#